data_13bbe0ff087cdd8520fa99a3f51584c2
#
_entry.id   13bbe0ff087cdd8520fa99a3f51584c2
#
_cell.length_a   1.000
_cell.length_b   1.000
_cell.length_c   1.000
_cell.angle_alpha   90.00
_cell.angle_beta   90.00
_cell.angle_gamma   90.00
#
_symmetry.space_group_name_H-M   'P 1'
#
loop_
_entity.id
_entity.type
_entity.pdbx_description
1 polymer ?
#
loop_
_entity_poly.entity_id
_entity_poly.type
_entity_poly.pdbx_seq_one_letter_code
_entity_poly.pdbx_strand_id
1 'polypeptide(L)'
;VEEKRLSVAATEVTFEQFRDVVLQVVHAFVDGGVKLVRSQNTVLPPGISADIYIDGKLCGSFGKIHPQIAQNFDIGVDCYFAEIVLQTLFDARRSEIVFEPFGKFPSITRDFAFVTDEDTAAQDIMNEFLALPHVCQTNLFDVYRSEQIGVGKKSLAISVEFKDNTKTLQDSDIEKQVGKALKNIKEKYGAELR
;
A
#
# COMPACT_ATOMS: atom_id res chain seq x y z
N VAL A 1 9.64 21.00 23.42
CA VAL A 1 8.53 21.01 22.44
C VAL A 1 7.67 19.80 22.75
N GLU A 2 6.38 19.99 23.03
CA GLU A 2 5.44 18.88 23.16
C GLU A 2 5.11 18.31 21.78
N GLU A 3 5.23 16.99 21.61
CA GLU A 3 4.81 16.29 20.41
C GLU A 3 3.52 15.52 20.70
N LYS A 4 2.46 15.83 19.97
CA LYS A 4 1.18 15.11 20.10
C LYS A 4 1.18 13.87 19.23
N ARG A 5 0.81 12.73 19.81
CA ARG A 5 0.71 11.44 19.14
C ARG A 5 -0.67 10.84 19.32
N LEU A 6 -1.15 10.16 18.30
CA LEU A 6 -2.30 9.30 18.36
C LEU A 6 -1.81 7.86 18.47
N SER A 7 -2.28 7.16 19.51
CA SER A 7 -2.00 5.72 19.67
C SER A 7 -3.30 4.92 19.50
N VAL A 8 -3.19 3.81 18.78
CA VAL A 8 -4.27 2.85 18.56
C VAL A 8 -3.77 1.48 18.97
N ALA A 9 -4.59 0.72 19.69
CA ALA A 9 -4.30 -0.68 20.00
C ALA A 9 -5.51 -1.54 19.73
N ALA A 10 -5.30 -2.80 19.31
CA ALA A 10 -6.36 -3.76 19.08
C ALA A 10 -5.86 -5.20 19.34
N THR A 11 -6.79 -6.04 19.77
CA THR A 11 -6.65 -7.49 19.89
C THR A 11 -7.73 -8.18 19.06
N GLU A 12 -7.60 -9.48 18.82
CA GLU A 12 -8.59 -10.28 18.09
C GLU A 12 -8.83 -9.81 16.64
N VAL A 13 -7.81 -9.19 16.04
CA VAL A 13 -7.80 -8.76 14.63
C VAL A 13 -6.61 -9.35 13.91
N THR A 14 -6.64 -9.40 12.58
CA THR A 14 -5.46 -9.73 11.77
C THR A 14 -4.58 -8.50 11.56
N PHE A 15 -3.33 -8.72 11.12
CA PHE A 15 -2.42 -7.62 10.77
C PHE A 15 -3.01 -6.74 9.67
N GLU A 16 -3.64 -7.35 8.66
CA GLU A 16 -4.26 -6.65 7.53
C GLU A 16 -5.43 -5.79 7.98
N GLN A 17 -6.30 -6.32 8.85
CA GLN A 17 -7.42 -5.55 9.40
C GLN A 17 -6.92 -4.35 10.21
N PHE A 18 -5.89 -4.55 11.03
CA PHE A 18 -5.30 -3.47 11.82
C PHE A 18 -4.64 -2.41 10.94
N ARG A 19 -3.84 -2.86 9.93
CA ARG A 19 -3.26 -1.97 8.92
C ARG A 19 -4.31 -1.11 8.25
N ASP A 20 -5.42 -1.71 7.83
CA ASP A 20 -6.47 -1.01 7.10
C ASP A 20 -7.13 0.07 7.98
N VAL A 21 -7.36 -0.21 9.28
CA VAL A 21 -7.83 0.78 10.24
C VAL A 21 -6.84 1.94 10.38
N VAL A 22 -5.55 1.64 10.53
CA VAL A 22 -4.49 2.67 10.65
C VAL A 22 -4.43 3.53 9.39
N LEU A 23 -4.48 2.90 8.21
CA LEU A 23 -4.47 3.62 6.94
C LEU A 23 -5.73 4.46 6.73
N GLN A 24 -6.90 4.01 7.17
CA GLN A 24 -8.12 4.82 7.14
C GLN A 24 -7.97 6.10 7.95
N VAL A 25 -7.35 6.02 9.13
CA VAL A 25 -7.05 7.21 9.94
C VAL A 25 -6.12 8.16 9.18
N VAL A 26 -5.05 7.64 8.57
CA VAL A 26 -4.10 8.46 7.80
C VAL A 26 -4.79 9.09 6.59
N HIS A 27 -5.54 8.32 5.81
CA HIS A 27 -6.24 8.80 4.61
C HIS A 27 -7.41 9.75 4.90
N ALA A 28 -7.90 9.79 6.15
CA ALA A 28 -8.84 10.84 6.55
C ALA A 28 -8.21 12.26 6.52
N PHE A 29 -6.89 12.34 6.55
CA PHE A 29 -6.16 13.62 6.54
C PHE A 29 -5.44 13.88 5.20
N VAL A 30 -4.97 12.83 4.50
CA VAL A 30 -4.13 12.97 3.29
C VAL A 30 -4.69 12.16 2.13
N ASP A 31 -4.56 12.69 0.92
CA ASP A 31 -5.07 12.05 -0.30
C ASP A 31 -4.08 11.10 -0.97
N GLY A 32 -2.81 11.25 -0.70
CA GLY A 32 -1.74 10.49 -1.36
C GLY A 32 -0.40 10.69 -0.66
N GLY A 33 0.68 10.26 -1.30
CA GLY A 33 2.02 10.38 -0.74
C GLY A 33 2.32 9.42 0.42
N VAL A 34 1.39 8.53 0.76
CA VAL A 34 1.55 7.54 1.83
C VAL A 34 2.38 6.37 1.33
N LYS A 35 3.47 6.08 2.03
CA LYS A 35 4.34 4.93 1.74
C LYS A 35 4.55 4.12 3.02
N LEU A 36 4.36 2.81 2.92
CA LEU A 36 4.70 1.87 3.98
C LEU A 36 6.09 1.30 3.71
N VAL A 37 6.92 1.29 4.75
CA VAL A 37 8.28 0.74 4.72
C VAL A 37 8.40 -0.26 5.86
N ARG A 38 9.15 -1.35 5.66
CA ARG A 38 9.43 -2.31 6.74
C ARG A 38 10.00 -1.58 7.95
N SER A 39 9.36 -1.71 9.11
CA SER A 39 9.79 -1.01 10.32
C SER A 39 11.09 -1.58 10.87
N GLN A 40 11.91 -0.70 11.41
CA GLN A 40 13.09 -1.03 12.21
C GLN A 40 12.88 -0.73 13.70
N ASN A 41 11.64 -0.45 14.09
CA ASN A 41 11.28 -0.19 15.48
C ASN A 41 11.45 -1.47 16.32
N THR A 42 12.25 -1.41 17.37
CA THR A 42 12.55 -2.56 18.23
C THR A 42 11.39 -3.03 19.11
N VAL A 43 10.38 -2.18 19.29
CA VAL A 43 9.13 -2.51 20.02
C VAL A 43 8.21 -3.39 19.17
N LEU A 44 8.36 -3.31 17.85
CA LEU A 44 7.57 -4.05 16.88
C LEU A 44 8.48 -5.09 16.20
N PRO A 45 8.10 -6.37 16.16
CA PRO A 45 8.93 -7.39 15.53
C PRO A 45 9.01 -7.19 14.01
N PRO A 46 10.16 -7.50 13.41
CA PRO A 46 10.32 -7.42 11.97
C PRO A 46 9.40 -8.40 11.25
N GLY A 47 8.84 -7.98 10.11
CA GLY A 47 7.98 -8.83 9.27
C GLY A 47 6.47 -8.65 9.49
N ILE A 48 6.05 -8.17 10.66
CA ILE A 48 4.64 -7.83 10.99
C ILE A 48 4.56 -6.41 11.57
N SER A 49 5.31 -5.51 10.97
CA SER A 49 5.35 -4.08 11.32
C SER A 49 5.74 -3.24 10.12
N ALA A 50 5.28 -2.01 10.09
CA ALA A 50 5.61 -1.03 9.07
C ALA A 50 5.72 0.38 9.65
N ASP A 51 6.61 1.18 9.05
CA ASP A 51 6.70 2.61 9.24
C ASP A 51 5.87 3.31 8.16
N ILE A 52 5.15 4.36 8.57
CA ILE A 52 4.28 5.16 7.71
C ILE A 52 5.03 6.44 7.36
N TYR A 53 5.28 6.63 6.08
CA TYR A 53 5.83 7.87 5.54
C TYR A 53 4.76 8.63 4.77
N ILE A 54 4.72 9.94 4.94
CA ILE A 54 3.86 10.86 4.18
C ILE A 54 4.78 11.89 3.54
N ASP A 55 4.79 11.97 2.21
CA ASP A 55 5.66 12.85 1.43
C ASP A 55 7.14 12.76 1.85
N GLY A 56 7.59 11.54 2.16
CA GLY A 56 8.96 11.24 2.56
C GLY A 56 9.30 11.54 4.03
N LYS A 57 8.35 12.05 4.84
CA LYS A 57 8.51 12.26 6.29
C LYS A 57 7.91 11.09 7.07
N LEU A 58 8.62 10.61 8.09
CA LEU A 58 8.11 9.60 9.00
C LEU A 58 6.92 10.17 9.79
N CYS A 59 5.76 9.54 9.67
CA CYS A 59 4.54 9.90 10.35
C CYS A 59 4.26 9.03 11.57
N GLY A 60 4.68 7.77 11.53
CA GLY A 60 4.42 6.82 12.60
C GLY A 60 4.83 5.41 12.25
N SER A 61 4.50 4.49 13.13
CA SER A 61 4.71 3.06 12.90
C SER A 61 3.56 2.24 13.47
N PHE A 62 3.35 1.06 12.91
CA PHE A 62 2.35 0.11 13.41
C PHE A 62 2.82 -1.32 13.23
N GLY A 63 2.24 -2.22 14.01
CA GLY A 63 2.54 -3.65 13.92
C GLY A 63 2.06 -4.43 15.12
N LYS A 64 2.39 -5.71 15.14
CA LYS A 64 2.19 -6.57 16.31
C LYS A 64 3.18 -6.17 17.41
N ILE A 65 2.77 -6.16 18.65
CA ILE A 65 3.67 -5.92 19.79
C ILE A 65 4.64 -7.10 19.93
N HIS A 66 5.90 -6.79 20.22
CA HIS A 66 6.93 -7.82 20.43
C HIS A 66 6.50 -8.77 21.56
N PRO A 67 6.58 -10.11 21.38
CA PRO A 67 6.11 -11.08 22.38
C PRO A 67 6.70 -10.89 23.78
N GLN A 68 7.98 -10.50 23.86
CA GLN A 68 8.62 -10.26 25.15
C GLN A 68 8.06 -9.02 25.86
N ILE A 69 7.66 -7.99 25.11
CA ILE A 69 6.99 -6.81 25.69
C ILE A 69 5.60 -7.19 26.14
N ALA A 70 4.83 -7.92 25.32
CA ALA A 70 3.52 -8.41 25.70
C ALA A 70 3.57 -9.23 27.00
N GLN A 71 4.57 -10.11 27.13
CA GLN A 71 4.77 -10.91 28.34
C GLN A 71 5.09 -10.05 29.58
N ASN A 72 5.87 -8.97 29.44
CA ASN A 72 6.19 -8.08 30.56
C ASN A 72 4.96 -7.33 31.10
N PHE A 73 3.89 -7.23 30.32
CA PHE A 73 2.62 -6.60 30.67
C PHE A 73 1.48 -7.60 30.86
N ASP A 74 1.78 -8.89 30.97
CA ASP A 74 0.80 -9.98 31.13
C ASP A 74 -0.24 -10.02 29.99
N ILE A 75 0.12 -9.60 28.79
CA ILE A 75 -0.74 -9.65 27.60
C ILE A 75 -0.63 -11.06 26.99
N GLY A 76 -1.65 -11.89 27.19
CA GLY A 76 -1.70 -13.29 26.74
C GLY A 76 -2.27 -13.49 25.33
N VAL A 77 -2.58 -12.43 24.61
CA VAL A 77 -3.16 -12.46 23.25
C VAL A 77 -2.36 -11.64 22.28
N ASP A 78 -2.53 -11.90 20.97
CA ASP A 78 -1.93 -11.07 19.95
C ASP A 78 -2.47 -9.64 20.04
N CYS A 79 -1.59 -8.69 20.24
CA CYS A 79 -1.91 -7.28 20.36
C CYS A 79 -1.19 -6.50 19.27
N TYR A 80 -1.93 -5.69 18.54
CA TYR A 80 -1.42 -4.75 17.54
C TYR A 80 -1.44 -3.34 18.11
N PHE A 81 -0.45 -2.57 17.71
CA PHE A 81 -0.25 -1.20 18.18
C PHE A 81 0.19 -0.30 17.05
N ALA A 82 -0.30 0.92 17.05
CA ALA A 82 0.14 1.99 16.16
C ALA A 82 0.37 3.28 16.94
N GLU A 83 1.36 4.02 16.53
CA GLU A 83 1.62 5.37 17.02
C GLU A 83 1.86 6.31 15.85
N ILE A 84 1.11 7.40 15.79
CA ILE A 84 1.08 8.37 14.70
C ILE A 84 1.38 9.75 15.24
N VAL A 85 2.34 10.46 14.64
CA VAL A 85 2.67 11.86 14.97
C VAL A 85 1.64 12.77 14.33
N LEU A 86 0.79 13.39 15.16
CA LEU A 86 -0.31 14.22 14.67
C LEU A 86 0.16 15.46 13.89
N GLN A 87 1.33 16.02 14.25
CA GLN A 87 1.85 17.16 13.53
C GLN A 87 2.16 16.84 12.08
N THR A 88 2.71 15.63 11.80
CA THR A 88 2.99 15.20 10.42
C THR A 88 1.70 15.04 9.61
N LEU A 89 0.62 14.51 10.22
CA LEU A 89 -0.69 14.46 9.58
C LEU A 89 -1.26 15.85 9.27
N PHE A 90 -1.15 16.78 10.23
CA PHE A 90 -1.68 18.13 10.04
C PHE A 90 -0.92 18.94 9.02
N ASP A 91 0.42 18.76 8.93
CA ASP A 91 1.26 19.43 7.93
C ASP A 91 0.97 18.93 6.51
N ALA A 92 0.62 17.64 6.37
CA ALA A 92 0.28 17.00 5.10
C ALA A 92 -1.23 17.09 4.75
N ARG A 93 -2.03 17.69 5.66
CA ARG A 93 -3.48 17.77 5.52
C ARG A 93 -3.86 18.46 4.21
N ARG A 94 -4.80 17.82 3.49
CA ARG A 94 -5.44 18.48 2.33
C ARG A 94 -6.14 19.77 2.77
N SER A 95 -6.03 20.80 1.95
CA SER A 95 -6.62 22.11 2.23
C SER A 95 -8.13 22.15 2.00
N GLU A 96 -8.62 21.42 1.00
CA GLU A 96 -10.02 21.45 0.58
C GLU A 96 -10.46 20.09 0.04
N ILE A 97 -11.73 19.74 0.33
CA ILE A 97 -12.39 18.60 -0.32
C ILE A 97 -12.95 19.12 -1.64
N VAL A 98 -12.36 18.69 -2.75
CA VAL A 98 -12.83 19.04 -4.09
C VAL A 98 -13.82 17.98 -4.55
N PHE A 99 -15.03 18.42 -4.93
CA PHE A 99 -15.98 17.51 -5.57
C PHE A 99 -15.50 17.14 -6.97
N GLU A 100 -15.25 15.86 -7.19
CA GLU A 100 -15.00 15.32 -8.52
C GLU A 100 -16.29 14.71 -9.08
N PRO A 101 -16.82 15.25 -10.20
CA PRO A 101 -18.04 14.70 -10.81
C PRO A 101 -17.80 13.25 -11.26
N PHE A 102 -18.80 12.41 -11.09
CA PHE A 102 -18.76 11.04 -11.59
C PHE A 102 -18.51 11.03 -13.10
N GLY A 103 -17.51 10.27 -13.52
CA GLY A 103 -17.21 10.13 -14.95
C GLY A 103 -18.40 9.51 -15.70
N LYS A 104 -18.74 10.11 -16.84
CA LYS A 104 -19.86 9.68 -17.70
C LYS A 104 -19.53 8.43 -18.52
N PHE A 105 -18.25 8.07 -18.61
CA PHE A 105 -17.77 6.99 -19.47
C PHE A 105 -17.36 5.78 -18.62
N PRO A 106 -17.59 4.55 -19.10
CA PRO A 106 -17.20 3.34 -18.39
C PRO A 106 -15.67 3.23 -18.28
N SER A 107 -15.20 2.63 -17.19
CA SER A 107 -13.80 2.24 -17.01
C SER A 107 -13.50 0.89 -17.68
N ILE A 108 -12.22 0.65 -17.97
CA ILE A 108 -11.68 -0.64 -18.40
C ILE A 108 -10.80 -1.16 -17.27
N THR A 109 -11.07 -2.39 -16.83
CA THR A 109 -10.23 -3.08 -15.85
C THR A 109 -9.38 -4.14 -16.54
N ARG A 110 -8.09 -4.22 -16.17
CA ARG A 110 -7.14 -5.23 -16.64
C ARG A 110 -6.41 -5.84 -15.45
N ASP A 111 -6.33 -7.16 -15.44
CA ASP A 111 -5.63 -7.92 -14.42
C ASP A 111 -4.27 -8.37 -14.95
N PHE A 112 -3.25 -8.22 -14.11
CA PHE A 112 -1.88 -8.62 -14.40
C PHE A 112 -1.36 -9.50 -13.26
N ALA A 113 -0.74 -10.62 -13.62
CA ALA A 113 -0.05 -11.47 -12.66
C ALA A 113 1.45 -11.41 -12.90
N PHE A 114 2.21 -11.02 -11.88
CA PHE A 114 3.67 -10.91 -11.93
C PHE A 114 4.34 -11.92 -11.04
N VAL A 115 5.35 -12.60 -11.56
CA VAL A 115 6.29 -13.35 -10.73
C VAL A 115 7.50 -12.45 -10.43
N THR A 116 7.80 -12.28 -9.16
CA THR A 116 8.87 -11.41 -8.68
C THR A 116 9.55 -11.99 -7.44
N ASP A 117 10.67 -11.42 -7.04
CA ASP A 117 11.37 -11.80 -5.82
C ASP A 117 10.55 -11.47 -4.57
N GLU A 118 10.72 -12.25 -3.50
CA GLU A 118 9.95 -12.12 -2.24
C GLU A 118 10.05 -10.71 -1.64
N ASP A 119 11.21 -10.06 -1.76
CA ASP A 119 11.46 -8.73 -1.20
C ASP A 119 10.88 -7.58 -2.02
N THR A 120 10.42 -7.82 -3.26
CA THR A 120 9.82 -6.77 -4.09
C THR A 120 8.48 -6.33 -3.49
N ALA A 121 8.34 -5.04 -3.20
CA ALA A 121 7.08 -4.52 -2.70
C ALA A 121 6.02 -4.44 -3.82
N ALA A 122 4.82 -4.98 -3.58
CA ALA A 122 3.71 -4.87 -4.53
C ALA A 122 3.40 -3.41 -4.89
N GLN A 123 3.53 -2.51 -3.92
CA GLN A 123 3.30 -1.07 -4.13
C GLN A 123 4.23 -0.47 -5.18
N ASP A 124 5.46 -0.92 -5.28
CA ASP A 124 6.41 -0.41 -6.28
C ASP A 124 5.94 -0.77 -7.71
N ILE A 125 5.43 -1.99 -7.91
CA ILE A 125 4.84 -2.41 -9.19
C ILE A 125 3.54 -1.63 -9.47
N MET A 126 2.68 -1.46 -8.47
CA MET A 126 1.43 -0.71 -8.61
C MET A 126 1.69 0.76 -8.97
N ASN A 127 2.74 1.38 -8.42
CA ASN A 127 3.14 2.75 -8.72
C ASN A 127 3.55 2.95 -10.19
N GLU A 128 4.16 1.95 -10.84
CA GLU A 128 4.47 2.02 -12.27
C GLU A 128 3.20 2.13 -13.14
N PHE A 129 2.11 1.49 -12.71
CA PHE A 129 0.81 1.65 -13.36
C PHE A 129 0.15 2.98 -13.02
N LEU A 130 0.16 3.40 -11.74
CA LEU A 130 -0.42 4.69 -11.31
C LEU A 130 0.23 5.89 -11.99
N ALA A 131 1.48 5.76 -12.45
CA ALA A 131 2.15 6.80 -13.22
C ALA A 131 1.67 6.91 -14.68
N LEU A 132 0.86 5.96 -15.15
CA LEU A 132 0.31 5.98 -16.51
C LEU A 132 -0.88 6.94 -16.62
N PRO A 133 -1.06 7.61 -17.78
CA PRO A 133 -2.29 8.34 -18.06
C PRO A 133 -3.50 7.42 -18.00
N HIS A 134 -4.62 7.98 -17.58
CA HIS A 134 -5.91 7.28 -17.46
C HIS A 134 -6.00 6.18 -16.42
N VAL A 135 -4.92 5.81 -15.71
CA VAL A 135 -5.03 4.91 -14.57
C VAL A 135 -5.61 5.68 -13.39
N CYS A 136 -6.75 5.24 -12.92
CA CYS A 136 -7.43 5.84 -11.76
C CYS A 136 -7.28 5.01 -10.48
N GLN A 137 -7.07 3.70 -10.61
CA GLN A 137 -6.93 2.82 -9.46
C GLN A 137 -6.08 1.59 -9.80
N THR A 138 -5.34 1.13 -8.79
CA THR A 138 -4.69 -0.18 -8.80
C THR A 138 -5.05 -0.92 -7.51
N ASN A 139 -5.25 -2.23 -7.60
CA ASN A 139 -5.59 -3.06 -6.46
C ASN A 139 -4.81 -4.37 -6.50
N LEU A 140 -4.09 -4.68 -5.41
CA LEU A 140 -3.49 -6.00 -5.20
C LEU A 140 -4.57 -6.92 -4.62
N PHE A 141 -5.02 -7.90 -5.39
CA PHE A 141 -6.10 -8.78 -4.95
C PHE A 141 -5.64 -10.20 -4.59
N ASP A 142 -4.41 -10.62 -4.99
CA ASP A 142 -3.86 -11.91 -4.59
C ASP A 142 -2.33 -11.87 -4.48
N VAL A 143 -1.78 -12.62 -3.51
CA VAL A 143 -0.35 -12.88 -3.33
C VAL A 143 -0.16 -14.36 -3.16
N TYR A 144 0.32 -15.03 -4.20
CA TYR A 144 0.47 -16.47 -4.22
C TYR A 144 1.94 -16.90 -4.13
N ARG A 145 2.19 -17.93 -3.32
CA ARG A 145 3.50 -18.56 -3.12
C ARG A 145 3.38 -20.05 -3.33
N SER A 146 4.25 -20.64 -4.13
CA SER A 146 4.36 -22.08 -4.28
C SER A 146 5.74 -22.47 -4.79
N GLU A 147 6.10 -23.73 -4.62
CA GLU A 147 7.32 -24.29 -5.19
C GLU A 147 7.39 -24.18 -6.72
N GLN A 148 6.23 -24.15 -7.40
CA GLN A 148 6.14 -24.01 -8.85
C GLN A 148 6.55 -22.62 -9.36
N ILE A 149 6.44 -21.60 -8.52
CA ILE A 149 6.86 -20.22 -8.85
C ILE A 149 8.36 -20.03 -8.64
N GLY A 150 8.95 -20.87 -7.80
CA GLY A 150 10.37 -20.86 -7.45
C GLY A 150 10.62 -20.42 -6.01
N VAL A 151 11.69 -20.93 -5.43
CA VAL A 151 12.12 -20.59 -4.07
C VAL A 151 12.52 -19.11 -4.02
N GLY A 152 12.03 -18.39 -3.01
CA GLY A 152 12.31 -16.95 -2.83
C GLY A 152 11.52 -16.03 -3.79
N LYS A 153 10.51 -16.57 -4.48
CA LYS A 153 9.62 -15.81 -5.36
C LYS A 153 8.18 -15.85 -4.91
N LYS A 154 7.43 -14.84 -5.32
CA LYS A 154 5.98 -14.73 -5.16
C LYS A 154 5.31 -14.29 -6.46
N SER A 155 4.03 -14.62 -6.61
CA SER A 155 3.17 -14.08 -7.66
C SER A 155 2.27 -13.01 -7.06
N LEU A 156 2.21 -11.86 -7.72
CA LEU A 156 1.35 -10.73 -7.34
C LEU A 156 0.28 -10.57 -8.41
N ALA A 157 -0.99 -10.64 -8.03
CA ALA A 157 -2.12 -10.39 -8.93
C ALA A 157 -2.66 -8.99 -8.68
N ILE A 158 -2.54 -8.11 -9.69
CA ILE A 158 -2.84 -6.69 -9.61
C ILE A 158 -3.91 -6.36 -10.65
N SER A 159 -4.99 -5.75 -10.20
CA SER A 159 -6.03 -5.17 -11.04
C SER A 159 -5.74 -3.69 -11.26
N VAL A 160 -5.82 -3.24 -12.50
CA VAL A 160 -5.58 -1.85 -12.91
C VAL A 160 -6.82 -1.31 -13.61
N GLU A 161 -7.37 -0.22 -13.10
CA GLU A 161 -8.54 0.43 -13.66
C GLU A 161 -8.13 1.68 -14.44
N PHE A 162 -8.58 1.74 -15.70
CA PHE A 162 -8.36 2.84 -16.63
C PHE A 162 -9.66 3.59 -16.86
N LYS A 163 -9.62 4.91 -16.82
CA LYS A 163 -10.77 5.78 -17.03
C LYS A 163 -10.38 7.08 -17.72
N ASP A 164 -11.25 7.56 -18.58
CA ASP A 164 -11.16 8.90 -19.16
C ASP A 164 -12.48 9.63 -18.92
N ASN A 165 -12.42 10.89 -18.52
CA ASN A 165 -13.62 11.70 -18.26
C ASN A 165 -14.19 12.35 -19.54
N THR A 166 -13.51 12.20 -20.68
CA THR A 166 -13.87 12.84 -21.96
C THR A 166 -14.38 11.86 -23.02
N LYS A 167 -13.97 10.59 -22.96
CA LYS A 167 -14.34 9.55 -23.93
C LYS A 167 -14.36 8.16 -23.32
N THR A 168 -15.03 7.21 -23.98
CA THR A 168 -14.88 5.79 -23.70
C THR A 168 -13.53 5.31 -24.21
N LEU A 169 -12.70 4.75 -23.32
CA LEU A 169 -11.42 4.16 -23.70
C LEU A 169 -11.62 2.88 -24.50
N GLN A 170 -10.71 2.61 -25.43
CA GLN A 170 -10.58 1.35 -26.15
C GLN A 170 -9.27 0.67 -25.78
N ASP A 171 -9.17 -0.64 -26.02
CA ASP A 171 -7.95 -1.40 -25.74
C ASP A 171 -6.70 -0.81 -26.40
N SER A 172 -6.83 -0.31 -27.62
CA SER A 172 -5.75 0.37 -28.37
C SER A 172 -5.25 1.66 -27.70
N ASP A 173 -6.09 2.34 -26.90
CA ASP A 173 -5.71 3.56 -26.18
C ASP A 173 -4.74 3.25 -25.02
N ILE A 174 -4.85 2.06 -24.44
CA ILE A 174 -4.10 1.66 -23.23
C ILE A 174 -2.91 0.72 -23.52
N GLU A 175 -2.97 -0.11 -24.58
CA GLU A 175 -1.94 -1.13 -24.89
C GLU A 175 -0.51 -0.58 -24.93
N LYS A 176 -0.30 0.56 -25.61
CA LYS A 176 1.02 1.16 -25.72
C LYS A 176 1.59 1.64 -24.38
N GLN A 177 0.70 2.12 -23.51
CA GLN A 177 1.06 2.63 -22.18
C GLN A 177 1.36 1.46 -21.24
N VAL A 178 0.49 0.44 -21.27
CA VAL A 178 0.69 -0.81 -20.52
C VAL A 178 2.00 -1.47 -20.93
N GLY A 179 2.30 -1.55 -22.25
CA GLY A 179 3.58 -2.09 -22.73
C GLY A 179 4.82 -1.38 -22.17
N LYS A 180 4.75 -0.05 -21.98
CA LYS A 180 5.84 0.70 -21.33
C LYS A 180 5.96 0.37 -19.85
N ALA A 181 4.83 0.29 -19.12
CA ALA A 181 4.86 -0.07 -17.70
C ALA A 181 5.42 -1.48 -17.50
N LEU A 182 4.97 -2.46 -18.30
CA LEU A 182 5.47 -3.83 -18.23
C LEU A 182 6.99 -3.92 -18.46
N LYS A 183 7.52 -3.13 -19.42
CA LYS A 183 8.95 -3.03 -19.65
C LYS A 183 9.69 -2.44 -18.44
N ASN A 184 9.21 -1.33 -17.89
CA ASN A 184 9.81 -0.71 -16.70
C ASN A 184 9.78 -1.65 -15.49
N ILE A 185 8.67 -2.33 -15.28
CA ILE A 185 8.49 -3.29 -14.18
C ILE A 185 9.53 -4.43 -14.30
N LYS A 186 9.72 -4.96 -15.49
CA LYS A 186 10.74 -5.98 -15.74
C LYS A 186 12.16 -5.46 -15.52
N GLU A 187 12.47 -4.28 -16.02
CA GLU A 187 13.83 -3.69 -15.94
C GLU A 187 14.19 -3.26 -14.52
N LYS A 188 13.24 -2.69 -13.74
CA LYS A 188 13.51 -2.17 -12.41
C LYS A 188 13.42 -3.22 -11.30
N TYR A 189 12.47 -4.13 -11.41
CA TYR A 189 12.12 -5.05 -10.33
C TYR A 189 12.32 -6.53 -10.70
N GLY A 190 12.77 -6.83 -11.93
CA GLY A 190 12.90 -8.20 -12.39
C GLY A 190 11.58 -8.98 -12.42
N ALA A 191 10.44 -8.28 -12.31
CA ALA A 191 9.13 -8.91 -12.29
C ALA A 191 8.69 -9.31 -13.70
N GLU A 192 8.30 -10.56 -13.88
CA GLU A 192 7.88 -11.12 -15.15
C GLU A 192 6.37 -11.38 -15.17
N LEU A 193 5.72 -10.98 -16.26
CA LEU A 193 4.30 -11.26 -16.48
C LEU A 193 4.11 -12.78 -16.68
N ARG A 194 3.12 -13.33 -15.97
CA ARG A 194 2.76 -14.76 -16.04
C ARG A 194 1.73 -15.04 -17.12
#